data_25eff5cef306a1caabbcdd3de07df3ee
#
_entry.id   25eff5cef306a1caabbcdd3de07df3ee
#
_cell.length_a   1.000
_cell.length_b   1.000
_cell.length_c   1.000
_cell.angle_alpha   90.00
_cell.angle_beta   90.00
_cell.angle_gamma   90.00
#
_symmetry.space_group_name_H-M   'P 1'
#
loop_
_entity.id
_entity.type
_entity.pdbx_description
1 polymer ?
#
loop_
_entity_poly.entity_id
_entity_poly.type
_entity_poly.pdbx_seq_one_letter_code
_entity_poly.pdbx_strand_id
1 'polypeptide(L)'
;MKIFALLLIIGSSAAAAQSPPARIIAASGRWAALAGPRQCDAASLSLLPASKTRLQGRASLTFDGRGRHALFAAALSKPVAPTASVMLTIDDESFLLVARGLGAWSRGPVQQAYIVAALRRATRMRIEGRSVRGLRFIDRYDLAGAPTAIDAAAACAATL
;
A
#
# COMPACT_ATOMS: atom_id res chain seq x y z
N MET A 1 -31.46 60.27 3.74
CA MET A 1 -32.01 58.90 3.65
C MET A 1 -30.94 58.04 2.98
N LYS A 2 -30.17 57.27 3.78
CA LYS A 2 -29.08 56.40 3.28
C LYS A 2 -29.59 54.95 3.33
N ILE A 3 -29.74 54.36 2.14
CA ILE A 3 -30.17 52.95 1.98
C ILE A 3 -28.91 52.08 2.03
N PHE A 4 -28.78 51.26 3.08
CA PHE A 4 -27.74 50.21 3.20
C PHE A 4 -28.23 48.99 2.48
N ALA A 5 -27.58 48.63 1.37
CA ALA A 5 -27.78 47.34 0.70
C ALA A 5 -27.00 46.23 1.42
N LEU A 6 -27.71 45.28 2.00
CA LEU A 6 -27.13 44.09 2.65
C LEU A 6 -26.86 43.03 1.58
N LEU A 7 -25.58 42.81 1.28
CA LEU A 7 -25.13 41.76 0.35
C LEU A 7 -25.11 40.40 1.09
N LEU A 8 -26.07 39.51 0.77
CA LEU A 8 -26.06 38.12 1.24
C LEU A 8 -25.03 37.32 0.43
N ILE A 9 -23.92 36.93 1.06
CA ILE A 9 -22.95 35.99 0.49
C ILE A 9 -23.47 34.55 0.78
N ILE A 10 -24.00 33.90 -0.24
CA ILE A 10 -24.35 32.46 -0.19
C ILE A 10 -23.09 31.66 -0.37
N GLY A 11 -22.50 31.19 0.74
CA GLY A 11 -21.36 30.29 0.73
C GLY A 11 -21.79 28.89 0.25
N SER A 12 -21.42 28.51 -0.96
CA SER A 12 -21.56 27.14 -1.47
C SER A 12 -20.54 26.21 -0.80
N SER A 13 -20.97 25.45 0.18
CA SER A 13 -20.16 24.36 0.76
C SER A 13 -20.05 23.22 -0.24
N ALA A 14 -18.88 23.08 -0.89
CA ALA A 14 -18.55 21.92 -1.69
C ALA A 14 -18.40 20.70 -0.75
N ALA A 15 -19.37 19.81 -0.75
CA ALA A 15 -19.24 18.52 -0.08
C ALA A 15 -18.12 17.71 -0.76
N ALA A 16 -17.03 17.46 -0.04
CA ALA A 16 -15.99 16.55 -0.51
C ALA A 16 -16.58 15.16 -0.68
N ALA A 17 -16.70 14.70 -1.92
CA ALA A 17 -17.16 13.36 -2.24
C ALA A 17 -16.15 12.36 -1.65
N GLN A 18 -16.51 11.68 -0.58
CA GLN A 18 -15.73 10.60 0.00
C GLN A 18 -15.75 9.42 -0.97
N SER A 19 -14.55 8.98 -1.41
CA SER A 19 -14.46 7.75 -2.21
C SER A 19 -15.04 6.58 -1.41
N PRO A 20 -15.85 5.71 -2.04
CA PRO A 20 -16.41 4.56 -1.33
C PRO A 20 -15.29 3.68 -0.77
N PRO A 21 -15.49 3.07 0.40
CA PRO A 21 -14.50 2.20 1.02
C PRO A 21 -14.20 1.00 0.11
N ALA A 22 -12.92 0.58 0.08
CA ALA A 22 -12.51 -0.60 -0.66
C ALA A 22 -13.22 -1.85 -0.11
N ARG A 23 -13.77 -2.69 -0.99
CA ARG A 23 -14.50 -3.91 -0.64
C ARG A 23 -13.59 -5.12 -0.76
N ILE A 24 -13.57 -5.99 0.25
CA ILE A 24 -12.88 -7.30 0.17
C ILE A 24 -13.65 -8.18 -0.83
N ILE A 25 -12.96 -8.69 -1.85
CA ILE A 25 -13.50 -9.57 -2.88
C ILE A 25 -12.98 -11.01 -2.77
N ALA A 26 -11.81 -11.20 -2.15
CA ALA A 26 -11.26 -12.52 -1.81
C ALA A 26 -10.34 -12.37 -0.59
N ALA A 27 -10.23 -13.44 0.20
CA ALA A 27 -9.28 -13.53 1.31
C ALA A 27 -8.68 -14.95 1.34
N SER A 28 -7.37 -15.04 1.54
CA SER A 28 -6.64 -16.30 1.66
C SER A 28 -5.44 -16.11 2.58
N GLY A 29 -5.33 -16.93 3.61
CA GLY A 29 -4.29 -16.78 4.63
C GLY A 29 -4.34 -15.38 5.27
N ARG A 30 -3.23 -14.64 5.17
CA ARG A 30 -3.13 -13.25 5.66
C ARG A 30 -3.27 -12.20 4.58
N TRP A 31 -3.57 -12.60 3.35
CA TRP A 31 -3.75 -11.72 2.21
C TRP A 31 -5.21 -11.58 1.84
N ALA A 32 -5.59 -10.39 1.42
CA ALA A 32 -6.91 -10.10 0.89
C ALA A 32 -6.79 -9.33 -0.43
N ALA A 33 -7.70 -9.63 -1.36
CA ALA A 33 -7.95 -8.82 -2.54
C ALA A 33 -9.07 -7.82 -2.24
N LEU A 34 -8.83 -6.58 -2.59
CA LEU A 34 -9.70 -5.43 -2.32
C LEU A 34 -10.07 -4.76 -3.63
N ALA A 35 -11.36 -4.55 -3.86
CA ALA A 35 -11.86 -3.76 -4.99
C ALA A 35 -12.09 -2.32 -4.56
N GLY A 36 -11.43 -1.39 -5.22
CA GLY A 36 -11.68 0.04 -5.15
C GLY A 36 -12.33 0.55 -6.45
N PRO A 37 -12.67 1.84 -6.52
CA PRO A 37 -13.41 2.40 -7.66
C PRO A 37 -12.60 2.48 -8.96
N ARG A 38 -11.27 2.46 -8.90
CA ARG A 38 -10.37 2.60 -10.06
C ARG A 38 -9.16 1.68 -10.00
N GLN A 39 -9.07 0.85 -8.98
CA GLN A 39 -7.95 -0.06 -8.76
C GLN A 39 -8.38 -1.22 -7.88
N CYS A 40 -7.67 -2.32 -8.00
CA CYS A 40 -7.80 -3.46 -7.11
C CYS A 40 -6.45 -3.75 -6.47
N ASP A 41 -6.46 -4.10 -5.19
CA ASP A 41 -5.24 -4.33 -4.41
C ASP A 41 -5.20 -5.76 -3.88
N ALA A 42 -4.04 -6.40 -3.93
CA ALA A 42 -3.72 -7.53 -3.07
C ALA A 42 -2.91 -7.00 -1.88
N ALA A 43 -3.38 -7.17 -0.66
CA ALA A 43 -2.75 -6.55 0.51
C ALA A 43 -2.70 -7.46 1.72
N SER A 44 -1.69 -7.23 2.57
CA SER A 44 -1.52 -7.88 3.87
C SER A 44 -1.01 -6.89 4.91
N LEU A 45 -1.34 -7.14 6.16
CA LEU A 45 -0.78 -6.43 7.31
C LEU A 45 0.43 -7.19 7.86
N SER A 46 1.40 -6.44 8.42
CA SER A 46 2.55 -7.05 9.08
C SER A 46 2.11 -7.90 10.28
N LEU A 47 2.91 -8.93 10.60
CA LEU A 47 2.63 -9.86 11.70
C LEU A 47 2.58 -9.17 13.06
N LEU A 48 3.31 -8.08 13.22
CA LEU A 48 3.36 -7.32 14.44
C LEU A 48 2.25 -6.24 14.44
N PRO A 49 1.26 -6.30 15.34
CA PRO A 49 0.15 -5.35 15.36
C PRO A 49 0.61 -3.92 15.72
N ALA A 50 -0.23 -2.94 15.47
CA ALA A 50 -0.02 -1.57 15.90
C ALA A 50 0.11 -1.47 17.43
N SER A 51 0.82 -0.45 17.90
CA SER A 51 0.94 -0.11 19.32
C SER A 51 0.91 1.42 19.49
N LYS A 52 0.97 1.92 20.74
CA LYS A 52 1.01 3.37 21.00
C LYS A 52 2.16 4.10 20.29
N THR A 53 3.26 3.41 20.00
CA THR A 53 4.48 4.00 19.42
C THR A 53 4.83 3.50 18.02
N ARG A 54 3.98 2.64 17.42
CA ARG A 54 4.25 1.99 16.15
C ARG A 54 2.96 1.71 15.39
N LEU A 55 2.92 2.11 14.12
CA LEU A 55 1.87 1.69 13.21
C LEU A 55 2.03 0.21 12.84
N GLN A 56 0.98 -0.43 12.40
CA GLN A 56 1.09 -1.73 11.75
C GLN A 56 1.50 -1.52 10.31
N GLY A 57 2.59 -2.17 9.88
CA GLY A 57 3.02 -2.14 8.49
C GLY A 57 1.97 -2.79 7.58
N ARG A 58 1.84 -2.31 6.35
CA ARG A 58 0.99 -2.90 5.31
C ARG A 58 1.80 -3.01 4.02
N ALA A 59 1.71 -4.15 3.36
CA ALA A 59 2.23 -4.35 2.01
C ALA A 59 1.07 -4.54 1.03
N SER A 60 1.21 -4.03 -0.20
CA SER A 60 0.20 -4.17 -1.24
C SER A 60 0.82 -4.26 -2.63
N LEU A 61 0.12 -5.00 -3.51
CA LEU A 61 0.23 -4.93 -4.96
C LEU A 61 -1.03 -4.27 -5.49
N THR A 62 -0.90 -3.12 -6.11
CA THR A 62 -2.00 -2.36 -6.70
C THR A 62 -2.04 -2.61 -8.20
N PHE A 63 -3.20 -2.99 -8.71
CA PHE A 63 -3.51 -3.15 -10.13
C PHE A 63 -4.49 -2.06 -10.55
N ASP A 64 -4.16 -1.31 -11.58
CA ASP A 64 -5.06 -0.32 -12.19
C ASP A 64 -5.96 -0.96 -13.27
N GLY A 65 -6.97 -0.22 -13.76
CA GLY A 65 -7.92 -0.69 -14.77
C GLY A 65 -7.31 -1.05 -16.13
N ARG A 66 -6.00 -0.92 -16.30
CA ARG A 66 -5.28 -1.43 -17.47
C ARG A 66 -4.77 -2.86 -17.25
N GLY A 67 -4.90 -3.39 -16.04
CA GLY A 67 -4.62 -4.78 -15.65
C GLY A 67 -3.19 -5.29 -15.85
N ARG A 68 -2.31 -4.47 -16.43
CA ARG A 68 -0.99 -4.90 -16.90
C ARG A 68 0.15 -4.56 -15.96
N HIS A 69 -0.08 -3.69 -14.99
CA HIS A 69 0.96 -3.20 -14.12
C HIS A 69 0.54 -3.33 -12.65
N ALA A 70 1.17 -4.29 -11.98
CA ALA A 70 1.13 -4.34 -10.53
C ALA A 70 2.16 -3.34 -9.98
N LEU A 71 1.79 -2.51 -9.01
CA LEU A 71 2.71 -1.65 -8.29
C LEU A 71 2.87 -2.17 -6.86
N PHE A 72 4.08 -2.58 -6.49
CA PHE A 72 4.39 -2.91 -5.10
C PHE A 72 4.58 -1.62 -4.31
N ALA A 73 3.82 -1.51 -3.22
CA ALA A 73 3.97 -0.45 -2.25
C ALA A 73 3.80 -0.98 -0.82
N ALA A 74 4.40 -0.28 0.13
CA ALA A 74 4.26 -0.58 1.54
C ALA A 74 4.06 0.70 2.35
N ALA A 75 3.14 0.63 3.32
CA ALA A 75 3.09 1.56 4.44
C ALA A 75 3.94 0.98 5.57
N LEU A 76 4.98 1.70 5.96
CA LEU A 76 5.96 1.26 6.96
C LEU A 76 5.42 1.47 8.37
N SER A 77 5.84 0.63 9.31
CA SER A 77 5.48 0.79 10.73
C SER A 77 6.16 1.99 11.40
N LYS A 78 7.21 2.55 10.81
CA LYS A 78 7.96 3.72 11.27
C LYS A 78 8.30 4.64 10.10
N PRO A 79 8.25 5.97 10.27
CA PRO A 79 8.69 6.90 9.24
C PRO A 79 10.21 6.84 9.08
N VAL A 80 10.67 6.92 7.82
CA VAL A 80 12.09 6.91 7.46
C VAL A 80 12.55 8.29 6.98
N ALA A 81 13.84 8.59 7.17
CA ALA A 81 14.45 9.79 6.61
C ALA A 81 14.53 9.68 5.08
N PRO A 82 14.57 10.80 4.34
CA PRO A 82 14.63 10.81 2.87
C PRO A 82 15.82 10.05 2.28
N THR A 83 16.93 9.95 3.03
CA THR A 83 18.17 9.26 2.65
C THR A 83 18.27 7.83 3.19
N ALA A 84 17.26 7.35 3.93
CA ALA A 84 17.31 6.03 4.52
C ALA A 84 17.11 4.94 3.46
N SER A 85 17.94 3.90 3.53
CA SER A 85 17.73 2.69 2.74
C SER A 85 16.64 1.83 3.39
N VAL A 86 15.68 1.42 2.58
CA VAL A 86 14.63 0.46 2.96
C VAL A 86 14.78 -0.77 2.08
N MET A 87 14.96 -1.92 2.72
CA MET A 87 15.18 -3.19 2.05
C MET A 87 13.93 -4.06 2.18
N LEU A 88 13.44 -4.55 1.06
CA LEU A 88 12.46 -5.63 0.97
C LEU A 88 13.25 -6.94 0.77
N THR A 89 13.00 -7.94 1.60
CA THR A 89 13.52 -9.30 1.42
C THR A 89 12.35 -10.26 1.32
N ILE A 90 12.34 -11.06 0.25
CA ILE A 90 11.34 -12.11 -0.04
C ILE A 90 12.10 -13.43 -0.07
N ASP A 91 11.90 -14.30 0.94
CA ASP A 91 12.77 -15.43 1.24
C ASP A 91 14.26 -15.01 1.20
N ASP A 92 15.00 -15.37 0.16
CA ASP A 92 16.43 -15.07 0.00
C ASP A 92 16.72 -13.94 -1.01
N GLU A 93 15.70 -13.40 -1.66
CA GLU A 93 15.85 -12.30 -2.63
C GLU A 93 15.67 -10.93 -1.97
N SER A 94 16.58 -10.01 -2.21
CA SER A 94 16.59 -8.67 -1.62
C SER A 94 16.44 -7.57 -2.67
N PHE A 95 15.57 -6.59 -2.38
CA PHE A 95 15.24 -5.47 -3.26
C PHE A 95 15.35 -4.16 -2.47
N LEU A 96 16.19 -3.24 -2.96
CA LEU A 96 16.28 -1.90 -2.38
C LEU A 96 15.10 -1.07 -2.90
N LEU A 97 14.23 -0.63 -2.02
CA LEU A 97 13.05 0.19 -2.34
C LEU A 97 13.38 1.68 -2.41
N VAL A 98 12.54 2.43 -3.09
CA VAL A 98 12.42 3.89 -2.88
C VAL A 98 11.54 4.09 -1.66
N ALA A 99 11.92 5.00 -0.75
CA ALA A 99 11.15 5.24 0.45
C ALA A 99 11.12 6.73 0.82
N ARG A 100 9.98 7.17 1.36
CA ARG A 100 9.78 8.53 1.87
C ARG A 100 8.73 8.52 2.99
N GLY A 101 9.10 9.02 4.16
CA GLY A 101 8.19 9.07 5.30
C GLY A 101 7.71 7.66 5.69
N LEU A 102 6.42 7.42 5.61
CA LEU A 102 5.82 6.10 5.87
C LEU A 102 5.65 5.24 4.61
N GLY A 103 5.97 5.74 3.42
CA GLY A 103 5.80 5.01 2.16
C GLY A 103 7.11 4.39 1.66
N ALA A 104 7.01 3.19 1.09
CA ALA A 104 8.07 2.56 0.32
C ALA A 104 7.48 1.85 -0.91
N TRP A 105 8.21 1.83 -2.04
CA TRP A 105 7.73 1.25 -3.30
C TRP A 105 8.88 0.76 -4.17
N SER A 106 8.56 -0.04 -5.19
CA SER A 106 9.52 -0.55 -6.16
C SER A 106 10.17 0.57 -7.00
N ARG A 107 11.42 0.37 -7.43
CA ARG A 107 12.21 1.36 -8.18
C ARG A 107 11.85 1.51 -9.65
N GLY A 108 10.94 0.70 -10.16
CA GLY A 108 10.55 0.73 -11.56
C GLY A 108 10.10 -0.62 -12.08
N PRO A 109 9.72 -0.71 -13.36
CA PRO A 109 9.01 -1.86 -13.91
C PRO A 109 9.83 -3.17 -13.86
N VAL A 110 11.14 -3.11 -14.03
CA VAL A 110 11.99 -4.31 -13.99
C VAL A 110 12.02 -4.89 -12.58
N GLN A 111 12.34 -4.08 -11.56
CA GLN A 111 12.32 -4.54 -10.17
C GLN A 111 10.92 -5.00 -9.76
N GLN A 112 9.90 -4.28 -10.21
CA GLN A 112 8.50 -4.62 -9.97
C GLN A 112 8.16 -6.03 -10.44
N ALA A 113 8.57 -6.42 -11.65
CA ALA A 113 8.32 -7.75 -12.21
C ALA A 113 8.98 -8.86 -11.34
N TYR A 114 10.21 -8.64 -10.88
CA TYR A 114 10.90 -9.57 -9.99
C TYR A 114 10.20 -9.70 -8.63
N ILE A 115 9.76 -8.58 -8.04
CA ILE A 115 9.02 -8.59 -6.77
C ILE A 115 7.72 -9.41 -6.91
N VAL A 116 6.93 -9.18 -7.97
CA VAL A 116 5.67 -9.92 -8.21
C VAL A 116 5.95 -11.42 -8.37
N ALA A 117 6.98 -11.78 -9.15
CA ALA A 117 7.36 -13.17 -9.36
C ALA A 117 7.81 -13.83 -8.03
N ALA A 118 8.59 -13.12 -7.20
CA ALA A 118 9.02 -13.61 -5.90
C ALA A 118 7.84 -13.81 -4.94
N LEU A 119 6.91 -12.85 -4.83
CA LEU A 119 5.73 -12.93 -3.97
C LEU A 119 4.81 -14.12 -4.29
N ARG A 120 4.82 -14.59 -5.54
CA ARG A 120 3.99 -15.73 -5.97
C ARG A 120 4.54 -17.11 -5.54
N ARG A 121 5.83 -17.20 -5.22
CA ARG A 121 6.49 -18.49 -4.91
C ARG A 121 7.04 -18.60 -3.49
N ALA A 122 7.22 -17.47 -2.84
CA ALA A 122 7.85 -17.39 -1.53
C ALA A 122 6.88 -17.65 -0.37
N THR A 123 7.44 -17.90 0.80
CA THR A 123 6.68 -18.19 2.02
C THR A 123 6.66 -17.03 3.00
N ARG A 124 7.66 -16.17 2.99
CA ARG A 124 7.80 -15.05 3.93
C ARG A 124 8.42 -13.82 3.27
N MET A 125 8.09 -12.67 3.84
CA MET A 125 8.62 -11.40 3.40
C MET A 125 8.91 -10.51 4.61
N ARG A 126 9.93 -9.66 4.51
CA ARG A 126 10.19 -8.60 5.49
C ARG A 126 10.59 -7.31 4.79
N ILE A 127 10.21 -6.21 5.40
CA ILE A 127 10.65 -4.87 5.02
C ILE A 127 11.40 -4.30 6.21
N GLU A 128 12.63 -3.85 6.01
CA GLU A 128 13.47 -3.33 7.08
C GLU A 128 14.12 -2.01 6.70
N GLY A 129 14.35 -1.18 7.71
CA GLY A 129 14.99 0.11 7.54
C GLY A 129 15.34 0.75 8.88
N ARG A 130 15.77 2.01 8.80
CA ARG A 130 15.97 2.85 9.97
C ARG A 130 14.98 4.01 9.99
N SER A 131 14.34 4.20 11.13
CA SER A 131 13.42 5.32 11.32
C SER A 131 14.15 6.66 11.32
N VAL A 132 13.40 7.76 11.26
CA VAL A 132 13.95 9.15 11.41
C VAL A 132 14.77 9.35 12.70
N ARG A 133 14.58 8.48 13.71
CA ARG A 133 15.36 8.48 14.96
C ARG A 133 16.56 7.53 14.91
N GLY A 134 16.93 6.97 13.76
CA GLY A 134 18.02 6.01 13.59
C GLY A 134 17.74 4.59 14.10
N LEU A 135 16.57 4.32 14.68
CA LEU A 135 16.20 3.00 15.21
C LEU A 135 15.81 2.05 14.09
N ARG A 136 16.38 0.84 14.12
CA ARG A 136 15.98 -0.23 13.16
C ARG A 136 14.55 -0.66 13.41
N PHE A 137 13.80 -0.90 12.35
CA PHE A 137 12.50 -1.57 12.37
C PHE A 137 12.47 -2.69 11.34
N ILE A 138 11.62 -3.68 11.59
CA ILE A 138 11.38 -4.81 10.68
C ILE A 138 9.89 -5.12 10.69
N ASP A 139 9.26 -4.98 9.53
CA ASP A 139 7.89 -5.40 9.26
C ASP A 139 7.93 -6.75 8.57
N ARG A 140 7.41 -7.80 9.23
CA ARG A 140 7.39 -9.17 8.73
C ARG A 140 5.99 -9.53 8.23
N TYR A 141 5.94 -10.32 7.17
CA TYR A 141 4.71 -10.77 6.52
C TYR A 141 4.81 -12.27 6.23
N ASP A 142 3.70 -12.96 6.42
CA ASP A 142 3.48 -14.31 5.93
C ASP A 142 2.90 -14.20 4.52
N LEU A 143 3.42 -14.98 3.58
CA LEU A 143 2.98 -14.97 2.18
C LEU A 143 1.96 -16.08 1.86
N ALA A 144 1.52 -16.86 2.87
CA ALA A 144 0.43 -17.80 2.68
C ALA A 144 -0.83 -17.04 2.19
N GLY A 145 -1.33 -17.44 1.01
CA GLY A 145 -2.48 -16.81 0.34
C GLY A 145 -2.14 -15.63 -0.57
N ALA A 146 -0.89 -15.16 -0.62
CA ALA A 146 -0.49 -14.08 -1.51
C ALA A 146 -0.80 -14.38 -2.99
N PRO A 147 -0.47 -15.54 -3.57
CA PRO A 147 -0.80 -15.85 -4.97
C PRO A 147 -2.29 -15.71 -5.27
N THR A 148 -3.16 -16.28 -4.42
CA THR A 148 -4.62 -16.22 -4.58
C THR A 148 -5.14 -14.78 -4.54
N ALA A 149 -4.67 -13.97 -3.60
CA ALA A 149 -5.08 -12.57 -3.50
C ALA A 149 -4.56 -11.73 -4.69
N ILE A 150 -3.34 -12.01 -5.17
CA ILE A 150 -2.75 -11.37 -6.35
C ILE A 150 -3.60 -11.67 -7.60
N ASP A 151 -3.98 -12.95 -7.81
CA ASP A 151 -4.79 -13.35 -8.96
C ASP A 151 -6.20 -12.73 -8.91
N ALA A 152 -6.82 -12.71 -7.74
CA ALA A 152 -8.13 -12.08 -7.55
C ALA A 152 -8.09 -10.57 -7.78
N ALA A 153 -7.04 -9.88 -7.31
CA ALA A 153 -6.87 -8.45 -7.54
C ALA A 153 -6.59 -8.12 -9.02
N ALA A 154 -5.78 -8.93 -9.71
CA ALA A 154 -5.52 -8.79 -11.14
C ALA A 154 -6.78 -9.02 -11.97
N ALA A 155 -7.56 -10.06 -11.66
CA ALA A 155 -8.84 -10.35 -12.32
C ALA A 155 -9.86 -9.21 -12.09
N CYS A 156 -9.94 -8.68 -10.88
CA CYS A 156 -10.78 -7.52 -10.56
C CYS A 156 -10.39 -6.30 -11.41
N ALA A 157 -9.11 -5.97 -11.50
CA ALA A 157 -8.63 -4.82 -12.25
C ALA A 157 -8.90 -4.94 -13.77
N ALA A 158 -8.95 -6.16 -14.30
CA ALA A 158 -9.28 -6.41 -15.70
C ALA A 158 -10.76 -6.09 -16.04
N THR A 159 -11.61 -5.88 -15.04
CA THR A 159 -13.04 -5.52 -15.21
C THR A 159 -13.33 -4.04 -15.00
N LEU A 160 -12.32 -3.22 -14.68
CA LEU A 160 -12.41 -1.78 -14.50
C LEU A 160 -12.25 -1.06 -15.86
#